data_4c23c1df19ee2641fa405b7a0d79f347
#
_entry.id   4c23c1df19ee2641fa405b7a0d79f347
#
_cell.length_a   1.000
_cell.length_b   1.000
_cell.length_c   1.000
_cell.angle_alpha   90.00
_cell.angle_beta   90.00
_cell.angle_gamma   90.00
#
_symmetry.space_group_name_H-M   'P 1'
#
loop_
_entity.id
_entity.type
_entity.pdbx_description
1 polymer ?
#
loop_
_entity_poly.entity_id
_entity_poly.type
_entity_poly.pdbx_seq_one_letter_code
_entity_poly.pdbx_strand_id
1 'polypeptide(L)'
;MNKPSIPKGTRDFLPAQMARRNHIFDTIKAGFKKYGFLPIETPAMEKLSTLTGKYGEEGDQLIFKILNRGEKLSSSIRNIPANWTSQGQIEHLLCEQALRYDLTVPFARFVVQHQNDIAFPFKRYQIQTVWRADRPQKGRYREFYQCDADIIGTDSLLCEIELIQLMDEVLDNLGINDFTIKM
;
A
#
# COMPACT_ATOMS: atom_id res chain seq x y z
N MET A 1 31.18 13.66 -14.85
CA MET A 1 29.73 13.84 -14.66
C MET A 1 29.14 12.51 -14.21
N ASN A 2 28.40 12.49 -13.11
CA ASN A 2 27.69 11.28 -12.70
C ASN A 2 26.55 11.00 -13.68
N LYS A 3 26.45 9.76 -14.17
CA LYS A 3 25.31 9.36 -15.01
C LYS A 3 24.03 9.43 -14.19
N PRO A 4 22.91 9.91 -14.77
CA PRO A 4 21.61 9.85 -14.11
C PRO A 4 21.27 8.41 -13.70
N SER A 5 20.70 8.23 -12.51
CA SER A 5 20.31 6.93 -12.00
C SER A 5 19.03 7.05 -11.18
N ILE A 6 18.28 5.97 -11.09
CA ILE A 6 17.08 5.86 -10.24
C ILE A 6 17.44 5.35 -8.86
N PRO A 7 16.63 5.60 -7.83
CA PRO A 7 16.82 5.04 -6.51
C PRO A 7 16.86 3.50 -6.53
N LYS A 8 17.71 2.92 -5.70
CA LYS A 8 17.82 1.47 -5.62
C LYS A 8 16.51 0.83 -5.17
N GLY A 9 16.04 -0.15 -5.91
CA GLY A 9 14.77 -0.85 -5.63
C GLY A 9 13.55 -0.23 -6.29
N THR A 10 13.74 0.77 -7.16
CA THR A 10 12.69 1.32 -8.04
C THR A 10 12.96 0.95 -9.49
N ARG A 11 12.00 1.20 -10.38
CA ARG A 11 12.10 0.85 -11.81
C ARG A 11 11.41 1.86 -12.69
N ASP A 12 12.02 2.11 -13.84
CA ASP A 12 11.33 2.71 -14.99
C ASP A 12 10.64 1.60 -15.81
N PHE A 13 9.55 1.95 -16.47
CA PHE A 13 8.82 1.07 -17.36
C PHE A 13 8.71 1.70 -18.75
N LEU A 14 9.25 1.03 -19.73
CA LEU A 14 9.16 1.45 -21.14
C LEU A 14 7.74 1.21 -21.69
N PRO A 15 7.36 1.87 -22.81
CA PRO A 15 5.99 1.78 -23.35
C PRO A 15 5.49 0.33 -23.55
N ALA A 16 6.32 -0.56 -24.07
CA ALA A 16 5.93 -1.97 -24.24
C ALA A 16 5.67 -2.71 -22.92
N GLN A 17 6.41 -2.34 -21.86
CA GLN A 17 6.18 -2.88 -20.51
C GLN A 17 4.90 -2.29 -19.92
N MET A 18 4.65 -0.98 -20.15
CA MET A 18 3.41 -0.34 -19.70
C MET A 18 2.17 -0.92 -20.37
N ALA A 19 2.22 -1.25 -21.66
CA ALA A 19 1.12 -1.91 -22.36
C ALA A 19 0.75 -3.26 -21.68
N ARG A 20 1.74 -4.08 -21.34
CA ARG A 20 1.52 -5.35 -20.61
C ARG A 20 0.96 -5.11 -19.19
N ARG A 21 1.49 -4.11 -18.49
CA ARG A 21 1.00 -3.77 -17.14
C ARG A 21 -0.44 -3.29 -17.16
N ASN A 22 -0.79 -2.45 -18.12
CA ASN A 22 -2.15 -1.95 -18.27
C ASN A 22 -3.11 -3.09 -18.58
N HIS A 23 -2.74 -4.04 -19.45
CA HIS A 23 -3.53 -5.24 -19.70
C HIS A 23 -3.81 -6.03 -18.42
N ILE A 24 -2.79 -6.24 -17.56
CA ILE A 24 -2.96 -6.91 -16.27
C ILE A 24 -3.93 -6.12 -15.37
N PHE A 25 -3.72 -4.81 -15.23
CA PHE A 25 -4.59 -3.97 -14.41
C PHE A 25 -6.03 -3.93 -14.90
N ASP A 26 -6.23 -3.86 -16.21
CA ASP A 26 -7.56 -3.83 -16.80
C ASP A 26 -8.30 -5.17 -16.64
N THR A 27 -7.58 -6.29 -16.73
CA THR A 27 -8.14 -7.62 -16.45
C THR A 27 -8.56 -7.75 -14.98
N ILE A 28 -7.70 -7.33 -14.04
CA ILE A 28 -8.02 -7.33 -12.61
C ILE A 28 -9.21 -6.41 -12.30
N LYS A 29 -9.23 -5.19 -12.86
CA LYS A 29 -10.34 -4.24 -12.70
C LYS A 29 -11.66 -4.79 -13.23
N ALA A 30 -11.62 -5.50 -14.36
CA ALA A 30 -12.82 -6.14 -14.94
C ALA A 30 -13.38 -7.20 -13.98
N GLY A 31 -12.51 -8.03 -13.38
CA GLY A 31 -12.88 -8.97 -12.33
C GLY A 31 -13.52 -8.26 -11.14
N PHE A 32 -12.86 -7.28 -10.55
CA PHE A 32 -13.41 -6.53 -9.42
C PHE A 32 -14.80 -5.94 -9.70
N LYS A 33 -14.97 -5.32 -10.86
CA LYS A 33 -16.28 -4.75 -11.27
C LYS A 33 -17.35 -5.81 -11.43
N LYS A 34 -17.03 -6.97 -12.00
CA LYS A 34 -17.96 -8.09 -12.20
C LYS A 34 -18.50 -8.60 -10.86
N TYR A 35 -17.66 -8.64 -9.83
CA TYR A 35 -18.04 -9.05 -8.48
C TYR A 35 -18.59 -7.90 -7.60
N GLY A 36 -18.86 -6.73 -8.19
CA GLY A 36 -19.50 -5.61 -7.52
C GLY A 36 -18.59 -4.81 -6.59
N PHE A 37 -17.26 -4.93 -6.71
CA PHE A 37 -16.34 -4.11 -5.96
C PHE A 37 -16.27 -2.69 -6.52
N LEU A 38 -16.30 -1.70 -5.65
CA LEU A 38 -16.22 -0.28 -5.98
C LEU A 38 -14.79 0.24 -5.85
N PRO A 39 -14.33 1.08 -6.78
CA PRO A 39 -12.99 1.67 -6.70
C PRO A 39 -12.91 2.72 -5.61
N ILE A 40 -11.82 2.71 -4.85
CA ILE A 40 -11.42 3.81 -3.98
C ILE A 40 -9.94 4.16 -4.20
N GLU A 41 -9.56 5.35 -3.80
CA GLU A 41 -8.17 5.78 -3.71
C GLU A 41 -7.91 6.45 -2.37
N THR A 42 -6.73 6.22 -1.81
CA THR A 42 -6.24 6.90 -0.61
C THR A 42 -4.95 7.64 -0.94
N PRO A 43 -4.59 8.67 -0.19
CA PRO A 43 -3.33 9.40 -0.40
C PRO A 43 -2.10 8.49 -0.33
N ALA A 44 -1.06 8.80 -1.11
CA ALA A 44 0.23 8.13 -1.02
C ALA A 44 0.93 8.37 0.34
N MET A 45 0.66 9.53 0.94
CA MET A 45 1.20 9.94 2.24
C MET A 45 0.12 9.82 3.30
N GLU A 46 0.47 9.20 4.42
CA GLU A 46 -0.34 9.10 5.63
C GLU A 46 0.36 9.76 6.81
N LYS A 47 -0.37 10.06 7.88
CA LYS A 47 0.26 10.43 9.14
C LYS A 47 1.09 9.26 9.66
N LEU A 48 2.31 9.51 10.11
CA LEU A 48 3.18 8.46 10.64
C LEU A 48 2.48 7.71 11.79
N SER A 49 1.75 8.41 12.66
CA SER A 49 0.97 7.83 13.75
C SER A 49 -0.17 6.90 13.31
N THR A 50 -0.64 7.01 12.06
CA THR A 50 -1.63 6.10 11.50
C THR A 50 -1.00 4.77 11.11
N LEU A 51 0.24 4.80 10.64
CA LEU A 51 0.94 3.63 10.11
C LEU A 51 1.70 2.85 11.19
N THR A 52 2.33 3.55 12.15
CA THR A 52 3.16 2.91 13.18
C THR A 52 2.35 2.08 14.17
N GLY A 53 2.95 1.01 14.67
CA GLY A 53 2.33 0.05 15.60
C GLY A 53 1.28 -0.87 14.98
N LYS A 54 1.18 -0.91 13.64
CA LYS A 54 0.21 -1.73 12.90
C LYS A 54 0.85 -2.94 12.23
N TYR A 55 2.14 -2.90 11.97
CA TYR A 55 2.89 -3.91 11.21
C TYR A 55 3.89 -4.70 12.05
N GLY A 56 3.88 -4.52 13.37
CA GLY A 56 4.92 -5.01 14.28
C GLY A 56 6.24 -4.22 14.13
N GLU A 57 7.20 -4.48 15.01
CA GLU A 57 8.46 -3.73 15.05
C GLU A 57 9.25 -3.82 13.74
N GLU A 58 9.31 -4.99 13.12
CA GLU A 58 9.99 -5.20 11.85
C GLU A 58 9.32 -4.42 10.72
N GLY A 59 7.99 -4.45 10.64
CA GLY A 59 7.23 -3.71 9.62
C GLY A 59 7.38 -2.20 9.79
N ASP A 60 7.36 -1.70 11.01
CA ASP A 60 7.52 -0.26 11.30
C ASP A 60 8.90 0.28 10.86
N GLN A 61 9.95 -0.55 10.88
CA GLN A 61 11.27 -0.21 10.35
C GLN A 61 11.30 -0.09 8.82
N LEU A 62 10.37 -0.75 8.14
CA LEU A 62 10.28 -0.74 6.67
C LEU A 62 9.43 0.40 6.12
N ILE A 63 8.84 1.25 6.97
CA ILE A 63 8.08 2.42 6.55
C ILE A 63 9.02 3.51 6.06
N PHE A 64 8.80 4.03 4.85
CA PHE A 64 9.47 5.22 4.35
C PHE A 64 8.92 6.48 5.01
N LYS A 65 9.64 7.02 5.98
CA LYS A 65 9.27 8.22 6.72
C LYS A 65 9.65 9.47 5.93
N ILE A 66 8.82 10.49 5.99
CA ILE A 66 9.01 11.78 5.28
C ILE A 66 9.45 12.82 6.29
N LEU A 67 10.62 13.38 6.06
CA LEU A 67 11.18 14.44 6.90
C LEU A 67 10.29 15.69 6.88
N ASN A 68 10.04 16.27 8.05
CA ASN A 68 9.38 17.57 8.17
C ASN A 68 10.11 18.63 7.34
N ARG A 69 9.45 19.73 6.99
CA ARG A 69 10.02 20.79 6.15
C ARG A 69 9.96 22.15 6.85
N GLY A 70 10.85 23.05 6.42
CA GLY A 70 10.86 24.45 6.83
C GLY A 70 11.02 24.64 8.34
N GLU A 71 10.28 25.60 8.91
CA GLU A 71 10.33 25.95 10.32
C GLU A 71 10.04 24.78 11.27
N LYS A 72 9.13 23.88 10.85
CA LYS A 72 8.80 22.68 11.59
C LYS A 72 10.01 21.76 11.77
N LEU A 73 10.78 21.53 10.70
CA LEU A 73 12.03 20.76 10.78
C LEU A 73 13.03 21.44 11.68
N SER A 74 13.22 22.76 11.53
CA SER A 74 14.14 23.54 12.35
C SER A 74 13.77 23.50 13.83
N SER A 75 12.47 23.60 14.14
CA SER A 75 11.96 23.46 15.51
C SER A 75 12.17 22.05 16.05
N SER A 76 11.88 21.03 15.27
CA SER A 76 12.09 19.63 15.67
C SER A 76 13.57 19.35 15.99
N ILE A 77 14.49 19.85 15.17
CA ILE A 77 15.94 19.70 15.40
C ILE A 77 16.37 20.38 16.71
N ARG A 78 15.87 21.59 16.99
CA ARG A 78 16.19 22.31 18.25
C ARG A 78 15.69 21.55 19.49
N ASN A 79 14.63 20.77 19.34
CA ASN A 79 13.99 20.02 20.43
C ASN A 79 14.51 18.57 20.56
N ILE A 80 15.53 18.18 19.82
CA ILE A 80 16.15 16.85 19.98
C ILE A 80 16.80 16.80 21.38
N PRO A 81 16.40 15.87 22.26
CA PRO A 81 17.01 15.73 23.57
C PRO A 81 18.50 15.38 23.47
N ALA A 82 19.34 16.01 24.29
CA ALA A 82 20.78 15.75 24.28
C ALA A 82 21.14 14.28 24.64
N ASN A 83 20.23 13.59 25.34
CA ASN A 83 20.40 12.22 25.82
C ASN A 83 19.54 11.20 25.06
N TRP A 84 19.18 11.49 23.81
CA TRP A 84 18.45 10.52 23.00
C TRP A 84 19.24 9.21 22.83
N THR A 85 18.56 8.09 22.94
CA THR A 85 19.19 6.77 22.93
C THR A 85 18.67 5.83 21.85
N SER A 86 17.55 6.18 21.20
CA SER A 86 16.97 5.33 20.16
C SER A 86 16.65 6.10 18.89
N GLN A 87 16.92 5.47 17.74
CA GLN A 87 16.60 6.01 16.42
C GLN A 87 15.10 6.33 16.27
N GLY A 88 14.23 5.46 16.78
CA GLY A 88 12.78 5.62 16.68
C GLY A 88 12.28 6.91 17.35
N GLN A 89 12.88 7.36 18.47
CA GLN A 89 12.48 8.61 19.13
C GLN A 89 12.72 9.82 18.24
N ILE A 90 13.86 9.86 17.53
CA ILE A 90 14.18 10.96 16.62
C ILE A 90 13.28 10.93 15.39
N GLU A 91 13.03 9.77 14.84
CA GLU A 91 12.20 9.63 13.65
C GLU A 91 10.80 10.20 13.87
N HIS A 92 10.17 9.93 15.01
CA HIS A 92 8.87 10.50 15.37
C HIS A 92 8.90 12.02 15.57
N LEU A 93 10.02 12.58 16.03
CA LEU A 93 10.18 14.00 16.18
C LEU A 93 10.36 14.70 14.83
N LEU A 94 11.15 14.10 13.94
CA LEU A 94 11.52 14.69 12.65
C LEU A 94 10.53 14.39 11.53
N CYS A 95 9.68 13.38 11.67
CA CYS A 95 8.79 12.87 10.62
C CYS A 95 7.35 12.76 11.15
N GLU A 96 6.43 13.52 10.59
CA GLU A 96 5.00 13.38 10.90
C GLU A 96 4.22 12.60 9.85
N GLN A 97 4.82 12.44 8.69
CA GLN A 97 4.24 11.77 7.56
C GLN A 97 5.14 10.63 7.08
N ALA A 98 4.54 9.67 6.41
CA ALA A 98 5.26 8.57 5.77
C ALA A 98 4.53 8.14 4.51
N LEU A 99 5.23 7.43 3.62
CA LEU A 99 4.60 6.76 2.49
C LEU A 99 3.87 5.52 3.00
N ARG A 100 2.68 5.27 2.45
CA ARG A 100 1.89 4.09 2.82
C ARG A 100 2.66 2.80 2.53
N TYR A 101 2.66 1.91 3.50
CA TYR A 101 3.34 0.61 3.46
C TYR A 101 2.51 -0.46 2.73
N ASP A 102 1.19 -0.37 2.87
CA ASP A 102 0.17 -1.19 2.22
C ASP A 102 -1.08 -0.36 1.92
N LEU A 103 -2.16 -1.03 1.50
CA LEU A 103 -3.46 -0.39 1.28
C LEU A 103 -4.48 -0.69 2.40
N THR A 104 -4.18 -1.62 3.30
CA THR A 104 -5.08 -2.07 4.37
C THR A 104 -5.25 -1.01 5.46
N VAL A 105 -4.14 -0.47 6.00
CA VAL A 105 -4.20 0.55 7.05
C VAL A 105 -4.81 1.86 6.56
N PRO A 106 -4.43 2.39 5.36
CA PRO A 106 -5.13 3.53 4.76
C PRO A 106 -6.63 3.27 4.52
N PHE A 107 -7.01 2.06 4.15
CA PHE A 107 -8.42 1.68 3.99
C PHE A 107 -9.16 1.69 5.33
N ALA A 108 -8.59 1.12 6.39
CA ALA A 108 -9.20 1.16 7.72
C ALA A 108 -9.46 2.61 8.19
N ARG A 109 -8.48 3.52 7.98
CA ARG A 109 -8.67 4.95 8.25
C ARG A 109 -9.76 5.56 7.38
N PHE A 110 -9.81 5.21 6.08
CA PHE A 110 -10.84 5.67 5.15
C PHE A 110 -12.24 5.28 5.64
N VAL A 111 -12.44 4.02 6.04
CA VAL A 111 -13.72 3.53 6.56
C VAL A 111 -14.17 4.32 7.79
N VAL A 112 -13.28 4.53 8.75
CA VAL A 112 -13.60 5.31 9.97
C VAL A 112 -14.01 6.74 9.63
N GLN A 113 -13.35 7.38 8.66
CA GLN A 113 -13.66 8.75 8.26
C GLN A 113 -14.94 8.89 7.43
N HIS A 114 -15.30 7.86 6.67
CA HIS A 114 -16.40 7.87 5.72
C HIS A 114 -17.53 6.89 6.08
N GLN A 115 -17.58 6.42 7.33
CA GLN A 115 -18.56 5.43 7.76
C GLN A 115 -20.02 5.84 7.54
N ASN A 116 -20.31 7.14 7.48
CA ASN A 116 -21.64 7.68 7.22
C ASN A 116 -21.93 7.89 5.72
N ASP A 117 -20.91 7.79 4.87
CA ASP A 117 -21.00 8.02 3.43
C ASP A 117 -21.03 6.71 2.64
N ILE A 118 -20.68 5.58 3.28
CA ILE A 118 -20.60 4.25 2.67
C ILE A 118 -21.72 3.35 3.19
N ALA A 119 -22.30 2.54 2.30
CA ALA A 119 -23.29 1.54 2.66
C ALA A 119 -22.59 0.20 2.96
N PHE A 120 -23.03 -0.49 4.01
CA PHE A 120 -22.55 -1.81 4.38
C PHE A 120 -23.54 -2.91 3.91
N PRO A 121 -23.08 -4.12 3.54
CA PRO A 121 -21.66 -4.48 3.39
C PRO A 121 -20.98 -3.71 2.26
N PHE A 122 -19.76 -3.25 2.51
CA PHE A 122 -18.98 -2.46 1.56
C PHE A 122 -17.89 -3.31 0.92
N LYS A 123 -17.95 -3.42 -0.41
CA LYS A 123 -16.97 -4.10 -1.25
C LYS A 123 -16.13 -3.06 -1.96
N ARG A 124 -14.84 -2.99 -1.64
CA ARG A 124 -13.94 -2.05 -2.30
C ARG A 124 -12.80 -2.75 -3.00
N TYR A 125 -12.27 -2.14 -4.05
CA TYR A 125 -10.94 -2.47 -4.57
C TYR A 125 -10.06 -1.25 -4.67
N GLN A 126 -8.76 -1.48 -4.61
CA GLN A 126 -7.72 -0.47 -4.77
C GLN A 126 -6.56 -1.04 -5.58
N ILE A 127 -6.11 -0.29 -6.60
CA ILE A 127 -4.90 -0.63 -7.38
C ILE A 127 -3.99 0.58 -7.31
N GLN A 128 -3.07 0.58 -6.37
CA GLN A 128 -2.20 1.72 -6.12
C GLN A 128 -0.80 1.27 -5.71
N THR A 129 0.16 2.18 -5.88
CA THR A 129 1.55 1.97 -5.48
C THR A 129 1.70 2.01 -3.96
N VAL A 130 2.54 1.13 -3.43
CA VAL A 130 2.98 1.11 -2.03
C VAL A 130 4.51 1.11 -1.96
N TRP A 131 5.04 1.48 -0.81
CA TRP A 131 6.49 1.63 -0.61
C TRP A 131 6.96 0.93 0.64
N ARG A 132 7.98 0.06 0.48
CA ARG A 132 8.61 -0.67 1.59
C ARG A 132 10.12 -0.53 1.51
N ALA A 133 10.76 -0.18 2.61
CA ALA A 133 12.21 0.01 2.69
C ALA A 133 12.99 -1.33 2.71
N ASP A 134 12.44 -2.36 2.13
CA ASP A 134 13.06 -3.67 2.00
C ASP A 134 14.45 -3.62 1.36
N ARG A 135 15.29 -4.60 1.68
CA ARG A 135 16.52 -4.85 0.94
C ARG A 135 16.16 -5.33 -0.48
N PRO A 136 16.48 -4.55 -1.53
CA PRO A 136 16.11 -4.91 -2.89
C PRO A 136 16.79 -6.21 -3.33
N GLN A 137 16.01 -7.10 -3.92
CA GLN A 137 16.48 -8.34 -4.54
C GLN A 137 15.60 -8.72 -5.73
N LYS A 138 15.91 -9.77 -6.47
CA LYS A 138 15.10 -10.22 -7.60
C LYS A 138 13.65 -10.50 -7.14
N GLY A 139 12.69 -9.83 -7.77
CA GLY A 139 11.27 -9.96 -7.44
C GLY A 139 10.81 -9.13 -6.22
N ARG A 140 11.72 -8.47 -5.49
CA ARG A 140 11.38 -7.63 -4.32
C ARG A 140 11.87 -6.21 -4.52
N TYR A 141 10.91 -5.31 -4.69
CA TYR A 141 11.16 -3.89 -4.97
C TYR A 141 10.73 -3.03 -3.80
N ARG A 142 11.23 -1.81 -3.76
CA ARG A 142 10.84 -0.79 -2.76
C ARG A 142 9.60 -0.01 -3.15
N GLU A 143 9.27 -0.02 -4.43
CA GLU A 143 8.07 0.58 -4.99
C GLU A 143 7.38 -0.44 -5.88
N PHE A 144 6.13 -0.75 -5.59
CA PHE A 144 5.35 -1.73 -6.34
C PHE A 144 3.85 -1.48 -6.18
N TYR A 145 3.05 -2.08 -7.04
CA TYR A 145 1.59 -2.00 -6.96
C TYR A 145 1.03 -3.13 -6.11
N GLN A 146 0.03 -2.79 -5.30
CA GLN A 146 -0.90 -3.76 -4.73
C GLN A 146 -2.26 -3.62 -5.44
N CYS A 147 -2.91 -4.76 -5.61
CA CYS A 147 -4.27 -4.88 -6.15
C CYS A 147 -5.10 -5.56 -5.06
N ASP A 148 -5.72 -4.78 -4.21
CA ASP A 148 -6.42 -5.25 -3.04
C ASP A 148 -7.94 -5.20 -3.25
N ALA A 149 -8.64 -6.22 -2.77
CA ALA A 149 -10.08 -6.29 -2.69
C ALA A 149 -10.49 -6.68 -1.27
N ASP A 150 -11.37 -5.91 -0.64
CA ASP A 150 -11.86 -6.16 0.70
C ASP A 150 -13.37 -6.05 0.76
N ILE A 151 -13.96 -6.83 1.66
CA ILE A 151 -15.37 -6.78 2.03
C ILE A 151 -15.46 -6.53 3.52
N ILE A 152 -16.21 -5.53 3.93
CA ILE A 152 -16.41 -5.19 5.34
C ILE A 152 -17.90 -5.02 5.67
N GLY A 153 -18.24 -5.20 6.96
CA GLY A 153 -19.60 -5.00 7.47
C GLY A 153 -20.51 -6.21 7.29
N THR A 154 -19.95 -7.42 7.20
CA THR A 154 -20.67 -8.68 7.18
C THR A 154 -19.79 -9.80 7.75
N ASP A 155 -20.43 -10.78 8.41
CA ASP A 155 -19.79 -11.98 8.93
C ASP A 155 -20.07 -13.22 8.05
N SER A 156 -20.59 -13.00 6.84
CA SER A 156 -20.95 -14.09 5.93
C SER A 156 -19.72 -14.74 5.31
N LEU A 157 -19.53 -16.04 5.52
CA LEU A 157 -18.47 -16.84 4.90
C LEU A 157 -18.59 -16.94 3.36
N LEU A 158 -19.73 -16.53 2.80
CA LEU A 158 -19.86 -16.43 1.34
C LEU A 158 -18.89 -15.40 0.73
N CYS A 159 -18.41 -14.45 1.53
CA CYS A 159 -17.43 -13.47 1.10
C CYS A 159 -16.08 -14.10 0.77
N GLU A 160 -15.64 -15.08 1.56
CA GLU A 160 -14.39 -15.81 1.29
C GLU A 160 -14.50 -16.62 -0.01
N ILE A 161 -15.65 -17.29 -0.22
CA ILE A 161 -15.91 -18.04 -1.46
C ILE A 161 -15.87 -17.09 -2.66
N GLU A 162 -16.51 -15.94 -2.55
CA GLU A 162 -16.54 -14.94 -3.63
C GLU A 162 -15.14 -14.41 -3.96
N LEU A 163 -14.31 -14.14 -2.95
CA LEU A 163 -12.91 -13.71 -3.14
C LEU A 163 -12.07 -14.81 -3.81
N ILE A 164 -12.27 -16.07 -3.45
CA ILE A 164 -11.59 -17.19 -4.09
C ILE A 164 -12.00 -17.31 -5.57
N GLN A 165 -13.30 -17.24 -5.87
CA GLN A 165 -13.80 -17.26 -7.24
C GLN A 165 -13.28 -16.08 -8.07
N LEU A 166 -13.23 -14.87 -7.47
CA LEU A 166 -12.64 -13.71 -8.10
C LEU A 166 -11.17 -13.92 -8.45
N MET A 167 -10.39 -14.49 -7.53
CA MET A 167 -8.96 -14.77 -7.76
C MET A 167 -8.77 -15.80 -8.88
N ASP A 168 -9.54 -16.89 -8.82
CA ASP A 168 -9.52 -17.95 -9.84
C ASP A 168 -9.82 -17.39 -11.23
N GLU A 169 -10.89 -16.64 -11.38
CA GLU A 169 -11.30 -16.04 -12.65
C GLU A 169 -10.26 -15.01 -13.16
N VAL A 170 -9.68 -14.18 -12.30
CA VAL A 170 -8.66 -13.22 -12.72
C VAL A 170 -7.40 -13.93 -13.21
N LEU A 171 -6.95 -14.97 -12.53
CA LEU A 171 -5.77 -15.73 -12.94
C LEU A 171 -6.01 -16.48 -14.25
N ASP A 172 -7.18 -17.09 -14.42
CA ASP A 172 -7.59 -17.76 -15.68
C ASP A 172 -7.61 -16.75 -16.84
N ASN A 173 -8.24 -15.59 -16.67
CA ASN A 173 -8.28 -14.51 -17.68
C ASN A 173 -6.90 -13.93 -18.02
N LEU A 174 -5.91 -14.07 -17.12
CA LEU A 174 -4.51 -13.72 -17.38
C LEU A 174 -3.72 -14.85 -18.05
N GLY A 175 -4.35 -16.01 -18.28
CA GLY A 175 -3.72 -17.18 -18.87
C GLY A 175 -2.84 -17.96 -17.90
N ILE A 176 -3.03 -17.78 -16.59
CA ILE A 176 -2.33 -18.53 -15.55
C ILE A 176 -3.24 -19.69 -15.12
N ASN A 177 -3.08 -20.85 -15.76
CA ASN A 177 -4.00 -21.99 -15.60
C ASN A 177 -3.47 -23.07 -14.64
N ASP A 178 -2.22 -22.95 -14.18
CA ASP A 178 -1.58 -23.91 -13.26
C ASP A 178 -1.18 -23.19 -11.98
N PHE A 179 -2.13 -23.08 -11.05
CA PHE A 179 -1.92 -22.46 -9.74
C PHE A 179 -2.71 -23.20 -8.65
N THR A 180 -2.31 -22.97 -7.41
CA THR A 180 -2.98 -23.51 -6.22
C THR A 180 -3.25 -22.40 -5.23
N ILE A 181 -4.51 -22.19 -4.87
CA ILE A 181 -4.90 -21.30 -3.77
C ILE A 181 -4.76 -22.07 -2.47
N LYS A 182 -3.95 -21.55 -1.53
CA LYS A 182 -3.81 -22.09 -0.17
C LYS A 182 -4.52 -21.15 0.79
N MET A 183 -5.43 -21.68 1.58
CA MET A 183 -6.14 -20.99 2.64
C MET A 183 -5.58 -21.37 3.99
#